data_f5ab1b9947bdaf69302b9d0ef183c063
#
_entry.id   f5ab1b9947bdaf69302b9d0ef183c063
#
_cell.length_a   1.000
_cell.length_b   1.000
_cell.length_c   1.000
_cell.angle_alpha   90.00
_cell.angle_beta   90.00
_cell.angle_gamma   90.00
#
_symmetry.space_group_name_H-M   'P 1'
#
loop_
_entity.id
_entity.type
_entity.pdbx_description
1 polymer ?
#
loop_
_entity_poly.entity_id
_entity_poly.type
_entity_poly.pdbx_seq_one_letter_code
_entity_poly.pdbx_strand_id
1 'polypeptide(L)'
;VTDGVNWLTAEEQHAWRSFVRLHERLIGRLAHLLQTESRLSATDYAVLVNLTDVPDGRRQYQDLARALEWEKSRMSHHITRMIGRGLVTREESPRDGRAAYAVITEAGREAIAAAAPLHVQAVRSLFLDHLTPAELRTLAEISVRVVEKLDENDA
;
A
#
# COMPACT_ATOMS: atom_id res chain seq x y z
N VAL A 1 5.74 -26.23 -29.45
CA VAL A 1 6.89 -26.44 -28.57
C VAL A 1 6.53 -25.95 -27.19
N THR A 2 5.83 -26.77 -26.39
CA THR A 2 5.41 -26.47 -25.01
C THR A 2 5.84 -27.59 -24.05
N ASP A 3 6.87 -28.36 -24.42
CA ASP A 3 7.44 -29.40 -23.58
C ASP A 3 8.31 -28.77 -22.51
N GLY A 4 7.87 -28.83 -21.25
CA GLY A 4 8.59 -28.38 -20.07
C GLY A 4 7.85 -27.39 -19.16
N VAL A 5 6.70 -26.88 -19.55
CA VAL A 5 5.88 -26.00 -18.68
C VAL A 5 5.02 -26.86 -17.75
N ASN A 6 5.21 -26.71 -16.44
CA ASN A 6 4.32 -27.30 -15.45
C ASN A 6 3.04 -26.46 -15.35
N TRP A 7 2.03 -26.80 -16.14
CA TRP A 7 0.75 -26.09 -16.16
C TRP A 7 -0.02 -26.29 -14.85
N LEU A 8 -0.77 -25.25 -14.48
CA LEU A 8 -1.64 -25.30 -13.30
C LEU A 8 -2.70 -26.39 -13.45
N THR A 9 -2.92 -27.14 -12.39
CA THR A 9 -4.09 -28.04 -12.29
C THR A 9 -5.38 -27.22 -12.27
N ALA A 10 -6.51 -27.86 -12.42
CA ALA A 10 -7.81 -27.19 -12.35
C ALA A 10 -8.06 -26.53 -10.98
N GLU A 11 -7.61 -27.15 -9.90
CA GLU A 11 -7.72 -26.63 -8.53
C GLU A 11 -6.82 -25.40 -8.33
N GLU A 12 -5.55 -25.48 -8.73
CA GLU A 12 -4.61 -24.35 -8.67
C GLU A 12 -5.09 -23.18 -9.52
N GLN A 13 -5.61 -23.44 -10.72
CA GLN A 13 -6.17 -22.41 -11.60
C GLN A 13 -7.39 -21.74 -10.96
N HIS A 14 -8.27 -22.51 -10.32
CA HIS A 14 -9.43 -21.97 -9.61
C HIS A 14 -9.00 -21.07 -8.45
N ALA A 15 -8.07 -21.53 -7.61
CA ALA A 15 -7.54 -20.78 -6.49
C ALA A 15 -6.88 -19.47 -6.95
N TRP A 16 -6.01 -19.55 -7.96
CA TRP A 16 -5.33 -18.38 -8.52
C TRP A 16 -6.30 -17.32 -9.06
N ARG A 17 -7.26 -17.74 -9.90
CA ARG A 17 -8.26 -16.83 -10.45
C ARG A 17 -9.16 -16.20 -9.38
N SER A 18 -9.51 -16.97 -8.35
CA SER A 18 -10.31 -16.48 -7.23
C SER A 18 -9.56 -15.42 -6.43
N PHE A 19 -8.26 -15.65 -6.17
CA PHE A 19 -7.38 -14.69 -5.50
C PHE A 19 -7.24 -13.40 -6.31
N VAL A 20 -6.91 -13.49 -7.60
CA VAL A 20 -6.77 -12.31 -8.47
C VAL A 20 -8.06 -11.49 -8.51
N ARG A 21 -9.19 -12.16 -8.70
CA ARG A 21 -10.50 -11.48 -8.73
C ARG A 21 -10.84 -10.79 -7.39
N LEU A 22 -10.55 -11.46 -6.27
CA LEU A 22 -10.72 -10.88 -4.94
C LEU A 22 -9.85 -9.63 -4.78
N HIS A 23 -8.57 -9.76 -5.08
CA HIS A 23 -7.60 -8.66 -4.98
C HIS A 23 -8.04 -7.44 -5.80
N GLU A 24 -8.31 -7.62 -7.08
CA GLU A 24 -8.72 -6.53 -7.97
C GLU A 24 -9.99 -5.83 -7.49
N ARG A 25 -11.02 -6.59 -7.11
CA ARG A 25 -12.29 -6.03 -6.67
C ARG A 25 -12.19 -5.32 -5.32
N LEU A 26 -11.51 -5.93 -4.35
CA LEU A 26 -11.36 -5.37 -3.02
C LEU A 26 -10.55 -4.07 -3.06
N ILE A 27 -9.38 -4.10 -3.70
CA ILE A 27 -8.51 -2.92 -3.80
C ILE A 27 -9.19 -1.80 -4.60
N GLY A 28 -9.85 -2.13 -5.71
CA GLY A 28 -10.60 -1.14 -6.48
C GLY A 28 -11.74 -0.49 -5.69
N ARG A 29 -12.46 -1.28 -4.87
CA ARG A 29 -13.53 -0.77 -4.02
C ARG A 29 -13.03 0.15 -2.92
N LEU A 30 -11.95 -0.27 -2.23
CA LEU A 30 -11.31 0.53 -1.19
C LEU A 30 -10.74 1.85 -1.74
N ALA A 31 -10.08 1.80 -2.90
CA ALA A 31 -9.58 2.99 -3.58
C ALA A 31 -10.70 3.97 -3.98
N HIS A 32 -11.82 3.45 -4.48
CA HIS A 32 -12.99 4.26 -4.79
C HIS A 32 -13.57 4.97 -3.55
N LEU A 33 -13.71 4.24 -2.44
CA LEU A 33 -14.19 4.80 -1.18
C LEU A 33 -13.26 5.88 -0.63
N LEU A 34 -11.95 5.67 -0.64
CA LEU A 34 -10.98 6.69 -0.24
C LEU A 34 -11.12 7.96 -1.08
N GLN A 35 -11.24 7.81 -2.40
CA GLN A 35 -11.35 8.95 -3.30
C GLN A 35 -12.66 9.72 -3.10
N THR A 36 -13.79 9.04 -2.91
CA THR A 36 -15.11 9.69 -2.79
C THR A 36 -15.32 10.31 -1.42
N GLU A 37 -14.91 9.63 -0.35
CA GLU A 37 -15.18 10.06 1.02
C GLU A 37 -14.09 10.99 1.60
N SER A 38 -12.83 10.83 1.14
CA SER A 38 -11.69 11.53 1.72
C SER A 38 -10.88 12.34 0.71
N ARG A 39 -11.18 12.25 -0.57
CA ARG A 39 -10.41 12.85 -1.68
C ARG A 39 -8.93 12.43 -1.68
N LEU A 40 -8.62 11.28 -1.09
CA LEU A 40 -7.29 10.67 -1.11
C LEU A 40 -7.27 9.53 -2.12
N SER A 41 -6.24 9.45 -2.94
CA SER A 41 -5.96 8.22 -3.69
C SER A 41 -5.48 7.13 -2.72
N ALA A 42 -5.55 5.87 -3.13
CA ALA A 42 -4.98 4.76 -2.34
C ALA A 42 -3.49 4.98 -2.05
N THR A 43 -2.76 5.60 -2.99
CA THR A 43 -1.34 5.91 -2.79
C THR A 43 -1.12 7.08 -1.85
N ASP A 44 -1.94 8.15 -1.92
CA ASP A 44 -1.89 9.23 -0.92
C ASP A 44 -2.06 8.65 0.49
N TYR A 45 -3.07 7.79 0.66
CA TYR A 45 -3.36 7.13 1.92
C TYR A 45 -2.17 6.28 2.39
N ALA A 46 -1.60 5.44 1.52
CA ALA A 46 -0.45 4.60 1.84
C ALA A 46 0.79 5.42 2.24
N VAL A 47 1.07 6.53 1.54
CA VAL A 47 2.17 7.44 1.91
C VAL A 47 1.91 8.07 3.27
N LEU A 48 0.71 8.58 3.52
CA LEU A 48 0.37 9.21 4.81
C LEU A 48 0.44 8.20 5.97
N VAL A 49 -0.02 6.95 5.80
CA VAL A 49 0.15 5.88 6.78
C VAL A 49 1.63 5.69 7.09
N ASN A 50 2.47 5.51 6.06
CA ASN A 50 3.91 5.32 6.23
C ASN A 50 4.59 6.49 6.96
N LEU A 51 4.09 7.70 6.81
CA LEU A 51 4.62 8.87 7.53
C LEU A 51 4.10 8.95 8.97
N THR A 52 2.89 8.50 9.25
CA THR A 52 2.35 8.45 10.62
C THR A 52 2.91 7.32 11.46
N ASP A 53 3.43 6.25 10.83
CA ASP A 53 4.07 5.12 11.52
C ASP A 53 5.44 5.46 12.13
N VAL A 54 6.01 6.63 11.81
CA VAL A 54 7.28 7.09 12.37
C VAL A 54 7.06 8.31 13.27
N PRO A 55 7.77 8.38 14.43
CA PRO A 55 7.51 9.40 15.45
C PRO A 55 7.67 10.84 14.97
N ASP A 56 8.63 11.08 14.06
CA ASP A 56 8.94 12.41 13.52
C ASP A 56 8.11 12.77 12.26
N GLY A 57 7.28 11.84 11.79
CA GLY A 57 6.41 12.05 10.61
C GLY A 57 7.18 12.28 9.32
N ARG A 58 8.41 11.75 9.20
CA ARG A 58 9.29 11.96 8.04
C ARG A 58 9.92 10.66 7.56
N ARG A 59 10.00 10.48 6.23
CA ARG A 59 10.71 9.37 5.58
C ARG A 59 11.41 9.81 4.32
N GLN A 60 12.53 9.18 4.01
CA GLN A 60 13.20 9.39 2.73
C GLN A 60 12.30 8.90 1.58
N TYR A 61 12.38 9.58 0.44
CA TYR A 61 11.64 9.19 -0.78
C TYR A 61 11.98 7.76 -1.21
N GLN A 62 13.23 7.36 -1.08
CA GLN A 62 13.64 5.99 -1.43
C GLN A 62 13.07 4.93 -0.50
N ASP A 63 12.88 5.24 0.79
CA ASP A 63 12.28 4.30 1.75
C ASP A 63 10.77 4.16 1.51
N LEU A 64 10.10 5.26 1.15
CA LEU A 64 8.71 5.22 0.71
C LEU A 64 8.54 4.44 -0.59
N ALA A 65 9.44 4.65 -1.55
CA ALA A 65 9.43 3.92 -2.82
C ALA A 65 9.61 2.43 -2.60
N ARG A 66 10.56 2.04 -1.73
CA ARG A 66 10.77 0.63 -1.36
C ARG A 66 9.56 0.03 -0.63
N ALA A 67 9.01 0.75 0.35
CA ALA A 67 7.84 0.29 1.12
C ALA A 67 6.58 0.10 0.26
N LEU A 68 6.44 0.87 -0.81
CA LEU A 68 5.30 0.80 -1.73
C LEU A 68 5.63 0.09 -3.05
N GLU A 69 6.83 -0.50 -3.17
CA GLU A 69 7.31 -1.19 -4.38
C GLU A 69 7.23 -0.31 -5.64
N TRP A 70 7.59 0.95 -5.49
CA TRP A 70 7.55 1.93 -6.57
C TRP A 70 8.93 2.37 -7.01
N GLU A 71 9.05 2.67 -8.30
CA GLU A 71 10.22 3.36 -8.83
C GLU A 71 10.41 4.74 -8.18
N LYS A 72 11.68 5.13 -7.92
CA LYS A 72 12.01 6.40 -7.26
C LYS A 72 11.43 7.61 -7.99
N SER A 73 11.46 7.60 -9.33
CA SER A 73 10.90 8.67 -10.16
C SER A 73 9.39 8.81 -9.97
N ARG A 74 8.67 7.69 -9.97
CA ARG A 74 7.21 7.64 -9.73
C ARG A 74 6.86 8.18 -8.35
N MET A 75 7.62 7.77 -7.32
CA MET A 75 7.43 8.27 -5.95
C MET A 75 7.68 9.79 -5.89
N SER A 76 8.77 10.28 -6.46
CA SER A 76 9.09 11.71 -6.49
C SER A 76 7.98 12.55 -7.12
N HIS A 77 7.44 12.11 -8.27
CA HIS A 77 6.30 12.77 -8.92
C HIS A 77 5.04 12.74 -8.05
N HIS A 78 4.78 11.64 -7.37
CA HIS A 78 3.62 11.52 -6.49
C HIS A 78 3.72 12.45 -5.28
N ILE A 79 4.87 12.48 -4.62
CA ILE A 79 5.13 13.41 -3.50
C ILE A 79 4.98 14.87 -3.96
N THR A 80 5.48 15.23 -5.14
CA THR A 80 5.29 16.58 -5.69
C THR A 80 3.80 16.95 -5.80
N ARG A 81 2.94 16.04 -6.23
CA ARG A 81 1.49 16.29 -6.27
C ARG A 81 0.88 16.43 -4.86
N MET A 82 1.36 15.64 -3.90
CA MET A 82 0.92 15.74 -2.50
C MET A 82 1.36 17.06 -1.87
N ILE A 83 2.55 17.56 -2.20
CA ILE A 83 3.04 18.90 -1.79
C ILE A 83 2.09 19.98 -2.35
N GLY A 84 1.74 19.90 -3.62
CA GLY A 84 0.80 20.84 -4.25
C GLY A 84 -0.59 20.87 -3.59
N ARG A 85 -0.97 19.79 -2.88
CA ARG A 85 -2.20 19.68 -2.08
C ARG A 85 -2.01 20.01 -0.60
N GLY A 86 -0.79 20.35 -0.19
CA GLY A 86 -0.46 20.72 1.19
C GLY A 86 -0.44 19.55 2.18
N LEU A 87 -0.43 18.28 1.71
CA LEU A 87 -0.47 17.09 2.57
C LEU A 87 0.90 16.73 3.15
N VAL A 88 1.95 17.05 2.41
CA VAL A 88 3.36 16.83 2.81
C VAL A 88 4.22 18.01 2.39
N THR A 89 5.39 18.12 3.00
CA THR A 89 6.47 19.02 2.56
C THR A 89 7.70 18.21 2.20
N ARG A 90 8.64 18.86 1.51
CA ARG A 90 9.95 18.31 1.21
C ARG A 90 11.01 18.93 2.10
N GLU A 91 11.86 18.11 2.68
CA GLU A 91 13.08 18.52 3.35
C GLU A 91 14.30 17.86 2.68
N GLU A 92 15.41 18.57 2.61
CA GLU A 92 16.67 18.00 2.16
C GLU A 92 17.46 17.44 3.34
N SER A 93 18.22 16.37 3.09
CA SER A 93 19.08 15.80 4.14
C SER A 93 20.23 16.77 4.44
N PRO A 94 20.45 17.11 5.71
CA PRO A 94 21.60 17.92 6.12
C PRO A 94 22.95 17.25 5.86
N ARG A 95 22.97 15.92 5.77
CA ARG A 95 24.18 15.10 5.62
C ARG A 95 24.45 14.67 4.19
N ASP A 96 23.41 14.58 3.37
CA ASP A 96 23.49 14.16 1.97
C ASP A 96 22.46 14.98 1.18
N GLY A 97 22.90 16.05 0.54
CA GLY A 97 22.05 16.94 -0.27
C GLY A 97 21.35 16.26 -1.46
N ARG A 98 21.58 14.95 -1.67
CA ARG A 98 20.89 14.13 -2.67
C ARG A 98 19.67 13.38 -2.09
N ALA A 99 19.58 13.26 -0.77
CA ALA A 99 18.46 12.58 -0.12
C ALA A 99 17.35 13.59 0.22
N ALA A 100 16.15 13.34 -0.30
CA ALA A 100 14.95 14.11 0.02
C ALA A 100 14.06 13.34 0.98
N TYR A 101 13.51 14.04 1.95
CA TYR A 101 12.50 13.54 2.88
C TYR A 101 11.12 14.10 2.52
N ALA A 102 10.11 13.26 2.60
CA ALA A 102 8.72 13.69 2.72
C ALA A 102 8.40 13.83 4.20
N VAL A 103 7.80 14.95 4.57
CA VAL A 103 7.37 15.26 5.95
C VAL A 103 5.89 15.54 5.93
N ILE A 104 5.14 14.84 6.78
CA ILE A 104 3.69 15.04 6.88
C ILE A 104 3.39 16.41 7.48
N THR A 105 2.45 17.13 6.87
CA THR A 105 1.94 18.41 7.40
C THR A 105 0.81 18.20 8.41
N GLU A 106 0.38 19.25 9.11
CA GLU A 106 -0.83 19.18 9.92
C GLU A 106 -2.05 18.82 9.08
N ALA A 107 -2.20 19.43 7.90
CA ALA A 107 -3.28 19.07 6.96
C ALA A 107 -3.20 17.61 6.51
N GLY A 108 -2.01 17.05 6.33
CA GLY A 108 -1.80 15.63 6.07
C GLY A 108 -2.24 14.75 7.24
N ARG A 109 -1.93 15.15 8.48
CA ARG A 109 -2.37 14.44 9.70
C ARG A 109 -3.88 14.48 9.86
N GLU A 110 -4.51 15.61 9.64
CA GLU A 110 -5.97 15.75 9.67
C GLU A 110 -6.62 14.88 8.59
N ALA A 111 -6.09 14.88 7.37
CA ALA A 111 -6.60 14.08 6.26
C ALA A 111 -6.57 12.57 6.56
N ILE A 112 -5.44 12.05 7.07
CA ILE A 112 -5.33 10.62 7.42
C ILE A 112 -6.19 10.28 8.64
N ALA A 113 -6.27 11.14 9.64
CA ALA A 113 -7.11 10.93 10.82
C ALA A 113 -8.60 10.86 10.47
N ALA A 114 -9.06 11.63 9.50
CA ALA A 114 -10.43 11.58 8.99
C ALA A 114 -10.68 10.33 8.11
N ALA A 115 -9.70 9.94 7.28
CA ALA A 115 -9.84 8.83 6.34
C ALA A 115 -9.70 7.44 6.99
N ALA A 116 -8.83 7.29 7.99
CA ALA A 116 -8.50 6.01 8.59
C ALA A 116 -9.73 5.26 9.18
N PRO A 117 -10.64 5.88 9.94
CA PRO A 117 -11.83 5.19 10.45
C PRO A 117 -12.73 4.65 9.32
N LEU A 118 -12.94 5.42 8.28
CA LEU A 118 -13.75 5.03 7.12
C LEU A 118 -13.11 3.86 6.36
N HIS A 119 -11.79 3.94 6.17
CA HIS A 119 -11.03 2.86 5.53
C HIS A 119 -11.09 1.56 6.34
N VAL A 120 -10.87 1.62 7.66
CA VAL A 120 -10.95 0.46 8.57
C VAL A 120 -12.35 -0.17 8.55
N GLN A 121 -13.41 0.63 8.60
CA GLN A 121 -14.79 0.13 8.49
C GLN A 121 -15.03 -0.56 7.16
N ALA A 122 -14.53 0.00 6.06
CA ALA A 122 -14.65 -0.62 4.74
C ALA A 122 -13.87 -1.94 4.64
N VAL A 123 -12.64 -1.98 5.15
CA VAL A 123 -11.85 -3.23 5.21
C VAL A 123 -12.58 -4.31 6.00
N ARG A 124 -13.17 -3.94 7.15
CA ARG A 124 -13.96 -4.90 7.95
C ARG A 124 -15.17 -5.41 7.17
N SER A 125 -16.06 -4.50 6.75
CA SER A 125 -17.33 -4.88 6.14
C SER A 125 -17.20 -5.58 4.78
N LEU A 126 -16.18 -5.21 3.99
CA LEU A 126 -15.95 -5.79 2.67
C LEU A 126 -15.13 -7.07 2.69
N PHE A 127 -14.36 -7.30 3.76
CA PHE A 127 -13.43 -8.43 3.78
C PHE A 127 -13.37 -9.16 5.12
N LEU A 128 -12.91 -8.53 6.21
CA LEU A 128 -12.58 -9.22 7.44
C LEU A 128 -13.79 -9.89 8.11
N ASP A 129 -14.97 -9.27 8.07
CA ASP A 129 -16.18 -9.78 8.69
C ASP A 129 -16.72 -11.05 7.98
N HIS A 130 -16.18 -11.39 6.81
CA HIS A 130 -16.50 -12.63 6.08
C HIS A 130 -15.55 -13.79 6.40
N LEU A 131 -14.54 -13.56 7.24
CA LEU A 131 -13.56 -14.57 7.62
C LEU A 131 -13.75 -15.01 9.06
N THR A 132 -13.65 -16.32 9.29
CA THR A 132 -13.50 -16.87 10.64
C THR A 132 -12.09 -16.52 11.20
N PRO A 133 -11.89 -16.54 12.53
CA PRO A 133 -10.58 -16.34 13.12
C PRO A 133 -9.51 -17.33 12.63
N ALA A 134 -9.90 -18.56 12.30
CA ALA A 134 -8.98 -19.56 11.74
C ALA A 134 -8.56 -19.21 10.32
N GLU A 135 -9.51 -18.81 9.47
CA GLU A 135 -9.23 -18.39 8.08
C GLU A 135 -8.36 -17.13 8.05
N LEU A 136 -8.60 -16.19 8.97
CA LEU A 136 -7.78 -14.98 9.07
C LEU A 136 -6.31 -15.31 9.42
N ARG A 137 -6.08 -16.24 10.35
CA ARG A 137 -4.72 -16.70 10.67
C ARG A 137 -4.06 -17.39 9.48
N THR A 138 -4.78 -18.29 8.82
CA THR A 138 -4.27 -19.00 7.63
C THR A 138 -3.92 -18.05 6.51
N LEU A 139 -4.77 -17.04 6.26
CA LEU A 139 -4.50 -16.00 5.27
C LEU A 139 -3.23 -15.22 5.60
N ALA A 140 -3.04 -14.82 6.85
CA ALA A 140 -1.85 -14.11 7.30
C ALA A 140 -0.58 -14.97 7.11
N GLU A 141 -0.61 -16.24 7.50
CA GLU A 141 0.51 -17.18 7.34
C GLU A 141 0.88 -17.40 5.87
N ILE A 142 -0.11 -17.58 4.99
CA ILE A 142 0.12 -17.73 3.56
C ILE A 142 0.72 -16.45 2.98
N SER A 143 0.14 -15.29 3.32
CA SER A 143 0.59 -14.00 2.79
C SER A 143 2.02 -13.69 3.18
N VAL A 144 2.39 -13.86 4.46
CA VAL A 144 3.77 -13.65 4.96
C VAL A 144 4.74 -14.56 4.22
N ARG A 145 4.46 -15.86 4.16
CA ARG A 145 5.33 -16.84 3.50
C ARG A 145 5.54 -16.55 2.01
N VAL A 146 4.49 -16.10 1.30
CA VAL A 146 4.60 -15.79 -0.13
C VAL A 146 5.41 -14.51 -0.34
N VAL A 147 5.19 -13.46 0.47
CA VAL A 147 5.96 -12.21 0.39
C VAL A 147 7.44 -12.47 0.66
N GLU A 148 7.80 -13.24 1.71
CA GLU A 148 9.19 -13.61 1.99
C GLU A 148 9.88 -14.27 0.78
N LYS A 149 9.14 -15.12 0.05
CA LYS A 149 9.69 -15.76 -1.17
C LYS A 149 9.82 -14.82 -2.35
N LEU A 150 8.98 -13.82 -2.46
CA LEU A 150 9.12 -12.78 -3.49
C LEU A 150 10.37 -11.93 -3.22
N ASP A 151 10.58 -11.53 -1.96
CA ASP A 151 11.74 -10.72 -1.54
C ASP A 151 13.07 -11.47 -1.77
N GLU A 152 13.11 -12.80 -1.54
CA GLU A 152 14.29 -13.63 -1.81
C GLU A 152 14.67 -13.68 -3.31
N ASN A 153 13.70 -13.58 -4.21
CA ASN A 153 13.92 -13.64 -5.65
C ASN A 153 14.36 -12.30 -6.26
N ASP A 154 14.16 -11.19 -5.55
CA ASP A 154 14.54 -9.84 -5.98
C ASP A 154 15.94 -9.41 -5.46
N ALA A 155 16.57 -10.24 -4.65
CA ALA A 155 17.91 -10.03 -4.07
C ALA A 155 19.02 -10.65 -4.95
#